data_22a7c3157605e109936aee3c81d2062e
#
_entry.id   22a7c3157605e109936aee3c81d2062e
#
_cell.length_a   1.000
_cell.length_b   1.000
_cell.length_c   1.000
_cell.angle_alpha   90.00
_cell.angle_beta   90.00
_cell.angle_gamma   90.00
#
_symmetry.space_group_name_H-M   'P 1'
#
loop_
_entity.id
_entity.type
_entity.pdbx_description
1 polymer ?
#
loop_
_entity_poly.entity_id
_entity_poly.type
_entity_poly.pdbx_seq_one_letter_code
_entity_poly.pdbx_strand_id
1 'polypeptide(L)' 'MQMLDLARIYIEMGSYDEAKGILDQLISNSNNLQIQADASLLKNKLENWRS' A
#
# COMPACT_ATOMS: atom_id res chain seq x y z
N MET A 1 10.61 9.71 -5.25
CA MET A 1 9.78 9.10 -4.19
C MET A 1 9.13 7.85 -4.72
N GLN A 2 9.20 6.76 -3.98
CA GLN A 2 8.54 5.52 -4.37
C GLN A 2 7.07 5.55 -3.98
N MET A 3 6.25 4.90 -4.78
CA MET A 3 4.81 4.81 -4.51
C MET A 3 4.52 4.17 -3.16
N LEU A 4 5.34 3.23 -2.76
CA LEU A 4 5.18 2.56 -1.46
C LEU A 4 5.32 3.55 -0.30
N ASP A 5 6.28 4.48 -0.41
CA ASP A 5 6.44 5.53 0.60
C ASP A 5 5.23 6.45 0.64
N LEU A 6 4.68 6.77 -0.53
CA LEU A 6 3.49 7.59 -0.61
C LEU A 6 2.30 6.92 0.09
N ALA A 7 2.15 5.61 -0.12
CA ALA A 7 1.08 4.86 0.55
C ALA A 7 1.24 4.93 2.07
N ARG A 8 2.45 4.82 2.57
CA ARG A 8 2.72 4.92 4.01
C ARG A 8 2.36 6.30 4.56
N ILE A 9 2.67 7.34 3.80
CA ILE A 9 2.32 8.71 4.20
C ILE A 9 0.80 8.85 4.32
N TYR A 10 0.05 8.33 3.36
CA TYR A 10 -1.40 8.37 3.43
C TYR A 10 -1.94 7.60 4.63
N ILE A 11 -1.33 6.47 4.96
CA ILE A 11 -1.73 5.70 6.15
C ILE A 11 -1.52 6.53 7.41
N GLU A 12 -0.38 7.21 7.51
CA GLU A 12 -0.09 8.05 8.66
C GLU A 12 -1.07 9.22 8.80
N MET A 13 -1.55 9.72 7.67
CA MET A 13 -2.54 10.80 7.66
C MET A 13 -3.96 10.31 7.93
N GLY A 14 -4.17 9.02 7.98
CA GLY A 14 -5.51 8.47 8.14
C GLY A 14 -6.28 8.32 6.84
N SER A 15 -5.63 8.57 5.70
CA SER A 15 -6.25 8.48 4.38
C SER A 15 -6.14 7.04 3.85
N TYR A 16 -6.81 6.12 4.50
CA TYR A 16 -6.67 4.69 4.23
C TYR A 16 -7.16 4.31 2.84
N ASP A 17 -8.21 4.95 2.35
CA ASP A 17 -8.76 4.62 1.03
C ASP A 17 -7.77 4.98 -0.08
N GLU A 18 -7.12 6.13 0.02
CA GLU A 18 -6.08 6.51 -0.94
C GLU A 18 -4.89 5.57 -0.87
N ALA A 19 -4.46 5.23 0.33
CA ALA A 19 -3.35 4.30 0.52
C ALA A 19 -3.66 2.96 -0.10
N LYS A 20 -4.87 2.46 0.10
CA LYS A 20 -5.29 1.18 -0.45
C LYS A 20 -5.26 1.20 -1.98
N GLY A 21 -5.73 2.29 -2.59
CA GLY A 21 -5.68 2.45 -4.05
C GLY A 21 -4.27 2.41 -4.59
N ILE A 22 -3.34 3.09 -3.92
CA ILE A 22 -1.93 3.08 -4.31
C ILE A 22 -1.35 1.68 -4.19
N LEU A 23 -1.65 0.98 -3.11
CA LEU A 23 -1.14 -0.37 -2.90
C LEU A 23 -1.70 -1.34 -3.96
N ASP A 24 -2.97 -1.20 -4.31
CA ASP A 24 -3.57 -2.01 -5.37
C ASP A 24 -2.86 -1.79 -6.71
N GLN A 25 -2.53 -0.54 -7.04
CA GLN A 25 -1.79 -0.23 -8.26
C GLN A 25 -0.40 -0.86 -8.25
N LEU A 26 0.29 -0.79 -7.13
CA LEU A 26 1.61 -1.39 -7.01
C LEU A 26 1.56 -2.90 -7.22
N ILE A 27 0.57 -3.55 -6.65
CA ILE A 27 0.41 -4.98 -6.79
C ILE A 27 0.12 -5.36 -8.24
N SER A 28 -0.73 -4.58 -8.92
CA SER A 28 -1.14 -4.88 -10.29
C SER A 28 -0.08 -4.54 -11.33
N ASN A 29 0.66 -3.45 -11.15
CA ASN A 29 1.50 -2.88 -12.20
C ASN A 29 2.99 -3.02 -11.96
N SER A 30 3.42 -3.41 -10.77
CA SER A 30 4.84 -3.53 -10.48
C SER A 30 5.42 -4.80 -11.08
N ASN A 31 6.60 -4.68 -11.70
CA ASN A 31 7.36 -5.83 -12.17
C ASN A 31 8.32 -6.34 -11.11
N ASN A 32 8.41 -5.67 -9.98
CA ASN A 32 9.34 -6.02 -8.92
C ASN A 32 8.61 -6.83 -7.86
N LEU A 33 9.02 -8.10 -7.71
CA LEU A 33 8.39 -9.01 -6.75
C LEU A 33 8.52 -8.50 -5.31
N GLN A 34 9.63 -7.84 -5.00
CA GLN A 34 9.83 -7.29 -3.65
C GLN A 34 8.79 -6.21 -3.35
N ILE A 35 8.56 -5.33 -4.29
CA ILE A 35 7.57 -4.26 -4.13
C ILE A 35 6.16 -4.86 -4.02
N GLN A 36 5.85 -5.86 -4.84
CA GLN A 36 4.55 -6.52 -4.78
C GLN A 36 4.33 -7.17 -3.41
N ALA A 37 5.34 -7.83 -2.89
CA ALA A 37 5.25 -8.48 -1.58
C ALA A 37 5.05 -7.44 -0.47
N ASP A 38 5.82 -6.36 -0.52
CA ASP A 38 5.72 -5.30 0.48
C ASP A 38 4.35 -4.62 0.43
N ALA A 39 3.87 -4.33 -0.77
CA ALA A 39 2.57 -3.70 -0.95
C ALA A 39 1.44 -4.60 -0.46
N SER A 40 1.52 -5.88 -0.77
CA SER A 40 0.52 -6.86 -0.34
C SER A 40 0.49 -6.98 1.18
N LEU A 41 1.67 -7.04 1.80
CA LEU A 41 1.77 -7.11 3.25
C LEU A 41 1.18 -5.87 3.92
N LEU A 42 1.50 -4.71 3.39
CA LEU A 42 1.00 -3.45 3.94
C LEU A 42 -0.52 -3.35 3.78
N LYS A 43 -1.03 -3.80 2.64
CA LYS A 43 -2.47 -3.82 2.41
C LYS A 43 -3.18 -4.73 3.41
N ASN A 44 -2.61 -5.92 3.67
CA ASN A 44 -3.17 -6.83 4.66
C ASN A 44 -3.20 -6.23 6.06
N LYS A 45 -2.13 -5.57 6.44
CA LYS A 45 -2.08 -4.89 7.74
C LYS A 45 -3.16 -3.81 7.83
N LEU A 46 -3.33 -3.07 6.76
CA LEU A 46 -4.31 -1.99 6.71
C LEU A 46 -5.74 -2.53 6.87
N GLU A 47 -6.06 -3.62 6.18
CA GLU A 47 -7.38 -4.24 6.26
C GLU A 47 -7.65 -4.80 7.66
N ASN A 48 -6.66 -5.46 8.25
CA ASN A 48 -6.80 -6.01 9.61
C ASN A 48 -6.94 -4.91 10.65
N TRP A 49 -6.25 -3.82 10.44
CA TRP A 49 -6.28 -2.69 11.38
C TRP A 49 -7.65 -2.05 11.44
N ARG A 50 -8.32 -1.97 10.29
CA ARG A 50 -9.63 -1.32 10.23
C ARG A 50 -10.75 -2.20 10.77
N SER A 51 -10.56 -3.50 10.75
CA SER A 51 -11.58 -4.42 11.25
C SER A 51 -11.45 -4.62 12.75
#